data_4b1129a56e25a894eee0f4e86ce4b9b7
#
_entry.id   4b1129a56e25a894eee0f4e86ce4b9b7
#
_cell.length_a   1.000
_cell.length_b   1.000
_cell.length_c   1.000
_cell.angle_alpha   90.00
_cell.angle_beta   90.00
_cell.angle_gamma   90.00
#
_symmetry.space_group_name_H-M   'P 1'
#
loop_
_entity.id
_entity.type
_entity.pdbx_description
1 polymer ?
#
loop_
_entity_poly.entity_id
_entity_poly.type
_entity_poly.pdbx_seq_one_letter_code
_entity_poly.pdbx_strand_id
1 'polypeptide(L)'
;MDSFNATQLALALGGFLVTASSNTFNQIIEKDTDRLMERTKDRPLPAGRMKLIEAYLIGGISGVTGIAILGVMFNPISGFLGALALISYAFIYTPFKKISPIAVFIGAVPGSMPLLIGWTAATGTVDLGGLALFAVQFFWQIPHFWSIAWLLNDDYKKAGYYLLPSVQGVKNRGAAFQNIPYLICLIAIS
;
A
#
# COMPACT_ATOMS: atom_id res chain seq x y z
N MET A 1 10.24 -31.12 -4.59
CA MET A 1 9.16 -30.14 -4.31
C MET A 1 9.31 -29.82 -2.83
N ASP A 2 10.08 -28.77 -2.53
CA ASP A 2 10.34 -28.40 -1.15
C ASP A 2 9.05 -27.86 -0.53
N SER A 3 8.60 -28.53 0.53
CA SER A 3 7.42 -28.11 1.29
C SER A 3 7.69 -26.73 1.88
N PHE A 4 6.73 -25.83 1.79
CA PHE A 4 6.73 -24.54 2.51
C PHE A 4 7.13 -24.81 3.96
N ASN A 5 8.23 -24.24 4.39
CA ASN A 5 8.68 -24.41 5.77
C ASN A 5 7.96 -23.43 6.71
N ALA A 6 7.97 -23.71 8.02
CA ALA A 6 7.28 -22.90 9.01
C ALA A 6 7.71 -21.42 8.99
N THR A 7 8.97 -21.14 8.64
CA THR A 7 9.52 -19.79 8.52
C THR A 7 8.87 -19.00 7.36
N GLN A 8 8.71 -19.63 6.20
CA GLN A 8 8.05 -19.00 5.05
C GLN A 8 6.56 -18.73 5.34
N LEU A 9 5.89 -19.66 6.02
CA LEU A 9 4.50 -19.46 6.45
C LEU A 9 4.38 -18.31 7.47
N ALA A 10 5.30 -18.20 8.40
CA ALA A 10 5.33 -17.10 9.37
C ALA A 10 5.55 -15.75 8.70
N LEU A 11 6.46 -15.66 7.71
CA LEU A 11 6.68 -14.42 6.94
C LEU A 11 5.43 -14.03 6.16
N ALA A 12 4.82 -14.97 5.47
CA ALA A 12 3.59 -14.75 4.73
C ALA A 12 2.44 -14.30 5.64
N LEU A 13 2.27 -14.94 6.81
CA LEU A 13 1.25 -14.59 7.80
C LEU A 13 1.50 -13.19 8.39
N GLY A 14 2.73 -12.88 8.79
CA GLY A 14 3.10 -11.56 9.31
C GLY A 14 2.83 -10.45 8.30
N GLY A 15 3.27 -10.62 7.06
CA GLY A 15 3.01 -9.68 5.95
C GLY A 15 1.53 -9.54 5.63
N PHE A 16 0.78 -10.64 5.59
CA PHE A 16 -0.66 -10.64 5.38
C PHE A 16 -1.40 -9.86 6.48
N LEU A 17 -1.07 -10.08 7.75
CA LEU A 17 -1.70 -9.42 8.88
C LEU A 17 -1.42 -7.92 8.90
N VAL A 18 -0.19 -7.48 8.60
CA VAL A 18 0.15 -6.06 8.45
C VAL A 18 -0.64 -5.42 7.31
N THR A 19 -0.75 -6.10 6.18
CA THR A 19 -1.53 -5.63 5.01
C THR A 19 -3.02 -5.57 5.33
N ALA A 20 -3.57 -6.60 5.98
CA ALA A 20 -4.97 -6.63 6.40
C ALA A 20 -5.30 -5.48 7.36
N SER A 21 -4.42 -5.22 8.32
CA SER A 21 -4.52 -4.08 9.24
C SER A 21 -4.51 -2.75 8.49
N SER A 22 -3.54 -2.55 7.59
CA SER A 22 -3.40 -1.35 6.77
C SER A 22 -4.67 -1.06 5.95
N ASN A 23 -5.21 -2.10 5.30
CA ASN A 23 -6.45 -2.01 4.53
C ASN A 23 -7.68 -1.76 5.41
N THR A 24 -7.71 -2.31 6.61
CA THR A 24 -8.82 -2.09 7.56
C THR A 24 -8.83 -0.64 8.04
N PHE A 25 -7.69 -0.09 8.44
CA PHE A 25 -7.59 1.32 8.83
C PHE A 25 -7.87 2.26 7.65
N ASN A 26 -7.42 1.92 6.44
CA ASN A 26 -7.81 2.65 5.24
C ASN A 26 -9.34 2.70 5.07
N GLN A 27 -10.04 1.57 5.18
CA GLN A 27 -11.50 1.53 5.10
C GLN A 27 -12.21 2.29 6.22
N ILE A 28 -11.63 2.34 7.42
CA ILE A 28 -12.15 3.14 8.53
C ILE A 28 -12.08 4.63 8.17
N ILE A 29 -10.94 5.08 7.69
CA ILE A 29 -10.68 6.50 7.34
C ILE A 29 -11.52 6.92 6.12
N GLU A 30 -11.67 6.03 5.15
CA GLU A 30 -12.35 6.30 3.88
C GLU A 30 -13.84 5.89 3.88
N LYS A 31 -14.41 5.45 5.00
CA LYS A 31 -15.77 4.91 5.10
C LYS A 31 -16.82 5.74 4.34
N ASP A 32 -16.79 7.05 4.52
CA ASP A 32 -17.79 7.93 3.93
C ASP A 32 -17.52 8.22 2.43
N THR A 33 -16.26 8.31 2.04
CA THR A 33 -15.87 8.45 0.63
C THR A 33 -16.04 7.15 -0.16
N ASP A 34 -15.83 6.00 0.48
CA ASP A 34 -16.06 4.68 -0.11
C ASP A 34 -17.53 4.47 -0.53
N ARG A 35 -18.48 5.09 0.18
CA ARG A 35 -19.92 5.07 -0.19
C ARG A 35 -20.22 5.75 -1.51
N LEU A 36 -19.40 6.68 -1.94
CA LEU A 36 -19.59 7.47 -3.15
C LEU A 36 -19.07 6.77 -4.41
N MET A 37 -18.23 5.76 -4.26
CA MET A 37 -17.58 5.06 -5.36
C MET A 37 -18.24 3.70 -5.63
N GLU A 38 -18.55 3.41 -6.89
CA GLU A 38 -19.17 2.15 -7.31
C GLU A 38 -18.35 0.93 -6.88
N ARG A 39 -17.03 1.02 -6.96
CA ARG A 39 -16.10 -0.07 -6.61
C ARG A 39 -16.07 -0.41 -5.13
N THR A 40 -16.37 0.55 -4.24
CA THR A 40 -16.14 0.42 -2.79
C THR A 40 -17.38 0.56 -1.93
N LYS A 41 -18.52 1.02 -2.47
CA LYS A 41 -19.77 1.19 -1.74
C LYS A 41 -20.26 -0.08 -1.03
N ASP A 42 -19.95 -1.25 -1.58
CA ASP A 42 -20.35 -2.55 -1.04
C ASP A 42 -19.34 -3.15 -0.06
N ARG A 43 -18.28 -2.41 0.32
CA ARG A 43 -17.38 -2.84 1.40
C ARG A 43 -18.14 -2.96 2.73
N PRO A 44 -17.69 -3.82 3.68
CA PRO A 44 -18.42 -4.06 4.93
C PRO A 44 -18.77 -2.81 5.73
N LEU A 45 -17.84 -1.85 5.86
CA LEU A 45 -18.06 -0.62 6.61
C LEU A 45 -19.00 0.37 5.91
N PRO A 46 -18.77 0.75 4.63
CA PRO A 46 -19.70 1.60 3.88
C PRO A 46 -21.11 1.03 3.80
N ALA A 47 -21.24 -0.28 3.57
CA ALA A 47 -22.51 -0.98 3.46
C ALA A 47 -23.23 -1.22 4.82
N GLY A 48 -22.59 -0.86 5.94
CA GLY A 48 -23.18 -1.05 7.27
C GLY A 48 -23.20 -2.49 7.77
N ARG A 49 -22.51 -3.43 7.11
CA ARG A 49 -22.41 -4.86 7.51
C ARG A 49 -21.39 -5.11 8.61
N MET A 50 -20.55 -4.13 8.93
CA MET A 50 -19.55 -4.17 9.99
C MET A 50 -19.64 -2.91 10.84
N LYS A 51 -19.57 -3.06 12.15
CA LYS A 51 -19.50 -1.92 13.08
C LYS A 51 -18.09 -1.34 13.11
N LEU A 52 -18.00 -0.04 13.37
CA LEU A 52 -16.71 0.65 13.43
C LEU A 52 -15.77 0.07 14.50
N ILE A 53 -16.33 -0.32 15.65
CA ILE A 53 -15.56 -0.95 16.73
C ILE A 53 -14.98 -2.31 16.31
N GLU A 54 -15.72 -3.10 15.55
CA GLU A 54 -15.23 -4.39 15.02
C GLU A 54 -14.05 -4.18 14.07
N ALA A 55 -14.13 -3.16 13.21
CA ALA A 55 -13.05 -2.80 12.32
C ALA A 55 -11.80 -2.33 13.08
N TYR A 56 -11.95 -1.51 14.12
CA TYR A 56 -10.82 -1.10 14.98
C TYR A 56 -10.17 -2.28 15.68
N LEU A 57 -10.95 -3.23 16.18
CA LEU A 57 -10.42 -4.44 16.83
C LEU A 57 -9.69 -5.33 15.82
N ILE A 58 -10.28 -5.58 14.66
CA ILE A 58 -9.65 -6.39 13.61
C ILE A 58 -8.35 -5.72 13.14
N GLY A 59 -8.39 -4.43 12.82
CA GLY A 59 -7.21 -3.69 12.39
C GLY A 59 -6.11 -3.66 13.44
N GLY A 60 -6.46 -3.36 14.70
CA GLY A 60 -5.51 -3.28 15.81
C GLY A 60 -4.86 -4.63 16.12
N ILE A 61 -5.66 -5.68 16.29
CA ILE A 61 -5.15 -7.03 16.60
C ILE A 61 -4.29 -7.55 15.44
N SER A 62 -4.76 -7.42 14.19
CA SER A 62 -3.98 -7.85 13.03
C SER A 62 -2.66 -7.10 12.92
N GLY A 63 -2.66 -5.78 13.12
CA GLY A 63 -1.45 -4.97 13.03
C GLY A 63 -0.41 -5.35 14.08
N VAL A 64 -0.84 -5.40 15.34
CA VAL A 64 0.06 -5.78 16.46
C VAL A 64 0.60 -7.20 16.27
N THR A 65 -0.26 -8.16 15.93
CA THR A 65 0.15 -9.55 15.71
C THR A 65 1.10 -9.68 14.52
N GLY A 66 0.79 -9.03 13.39
CA GLY A 66 1.63 -9.08 12.19
C GLY A 66 3.02 -8.48 12.44
N ILE A 67 3.09 -7.29 13.09
CA ILE A 67 4.36 -6.65 13.47
C ILE A 67 5.14 -7.51 14.45
N ALA A 68 4.47 -8.11 15.45
CA ALA A 68 5.10 -8.99 16.41
C ALA A 68 5.68 -10.25 15.75
N ILE A 69 4.96 -10.88 14.83
CA ILE A 69 5.47 -12.03 14.05
C ILE A 69 6.74 -11.63 13.30
N LEU A 70 6.71 -10.50 12.55
CA LEU A 70 7.87 -10.04 11.79
C LEU A 70 9.05 -9.68 12.70
N GLY A 71 8.79 -9.00 13.82
CA GLY A 71 9.85 -8.55 14.74
C GLY A 71 10.47 -9.65 15.59
N VAL A 72 9.65 -10.59 16.09
CA VAL A 72 10.09 -11.63 17.04
C VAL A 72 10.59 -12.87 16.32
N MET A 73 9.92 -13.30 15.26
CA MET A 73 10.32 -14.52 14.54
C MET A 73 11.45 -14.30 13.52
N PHE A 74 11.66 -13.07 13.08
CA PHE A 74 12.72 -12.73 12.12
C PHE A 74 13.75 -11.79 12.77
N ASN A 75 13.47 -10.50 12.78
CA ASN A 75 14.34 -9.50 13.41
C ASN A 75 13.60 -8.16 13.65
N PRO A 76 14.11 -7.32 14.58
CA PRO A 76 13.48 -6.03 14.88
C PRO A 76 13.34 -5.10 13.68
N ILE A 77 14.23 -5.18 12.68
CA ILE A 77 14.18 -4.35 11.47
C ILE A 77 12.94 -4.71 10.65
N SER A 78 12.67 -6.00 10.44
CA SER A 78 11.48 -6.47 9.72
C SER A 78 10.18 -6.03 10.41
N GLY A 79 10.14 -6.11 11.75
CA GLY A 79 9.01 -5.59 12.54
C GLY A 79 8.83 -4.09 12.40
N PHE A 80 9.92 -3.32 12.47
CA PHE A 80 9.92 -1.87 12.28
C PHE A 80 9.43 -1.48 10.88
N LEU A 81 9.91 -2.15 9.83
CA LEU A 81 9.47 -1.91 8.45
C LEU A 81 7.99 -2.25 8.27
N GLY A 82 7.49 -3.31 8.91
CA GLY A 82 6.07 -3.65 8.95
C GLY A 82 5.22 -2.56 9.59
N ALA A 83 5.66 -2.02 10.73
CA ALA A 83 5.01 -0.90 11.40
C ALA A 83 5.03 0.37 10.53
N LEU A 84 6.18 0.67 9.91
CA LEU A 84 6.33 1.81 9.01
C LEU A 84 5.42 1.70 7.77
N ALA A 85 5.30 0.51 7.19
CA ALA A 85 4.39 0.25 6.08
C ALA A 85 2.94 0.51 6.48
N LEU A 86 2.49 -0.01 7.62
CA LEU A 86 1.14 0.19 8.14
C LEU A 86 0.85 1.67 8.39
N ILE A 87 1.72 2.35 9.13
CA ILE A 87 1.52 3.76 9.50
C ILE A 87 1.53 4.64 8.25
N SER A 88 2.50 4.47 7.36
CA SER A 88 2.60 5.29 6.15
C SER A 88 1.41 5.06 5.20
N TYR A 89 0.92 3.84 5.07
CA TYR A 89 -0.25 3.55 4.24
C TYR A 89 -1.54 4.11 4.84
N ALA A 90 -1.84 3.76 6.10
CA ALA A 90 -3.12 4.12 6.70
C ALA A 90 -3.22 5.61 7.03
N PHE A 91 -2.17 6.20 7.62
CA PHE A 91 -2.27 7.52 8.23
C PHE A 91 -1.56 8.64 7.43
N ILE A 92 -0.74 8.29 6.44
CA ILE A 92 -0.12 9.29 5.56
C ILE A 92 -0.74 9.21 4.16
N TYR A 93 -0.59 8.09 3.45
CA TYR A 93 -1.09 7.95 2.09
C TYR A 93 -2.60 8.15 1.98
N THR A 94 -3.39 7.49 2.86
CA THR A 94 -4.85 7.53 2.79
C THR A 94 -5.43 8.95 2.85
N PRO A 95 -5.04 9.82 3.78
CA PRO A 95 -5.50 11.22 3.79
C PRO A 95 -4.99 12.03 2.59
N PHE A 96 -3.76 11.78 2.15
CA PHE A 96 -3.15 12.54 1.04
C PHE A 96 -3.84 12.36 -0.30
N LYS A 97 -4.61 11.28 -0.51
CA LYS A 97 -5.41 11.07 -1.73
C LYS A 97 -6.40 12.21 -2.05
N LYS A 98 -6.84 12.94 -1.02
CA LYS A 98 -7.73 14.09 -1.16
C LYS A 98 -6.99 15.41 -1.38
N ILE A 99 -5.68 15.43 -1.18
CA ILE A 99 -4.88 16.66 -1.15
C ILE A 99 -4.17 16.87 -2.48
N SER A 100 -3.51 15.83 -3.01
CA SER A 100 -2.63 15.99 -4.17
C SER A 100 -2.35 14.65 -4.88
N PRO A 101 -2.10 14.69 -6.20
CA PRO A 101 -1.59 13.54 -6.97
C PRO A 101 -0.26 12.97 -6.44
N ILE A 102 0.50 13.73 -5.63
CA ILE A 102 1.71 13.25 -4.94
C ILE A 102 1.42 12.03 -4.02
N ALA A 103 0.15 11.84 -3.66
CA ALA A 103 -0.29 10.65 -2.92
C ALA A 103 0.16 9.35 -3.58
N VAL A 104 0.27 9.30 -4.91
CA VAL A 104 0.75 8.09 -5.63
C VAL A 104 2.18 7.75 -5.20
N PHE A 105 3.06 8.74 -5.08
CA PHE A 105 4.45 8.54 -4.62
C PHE A 105 4.49 8.14 -3.15
N ILE A 106 3.68 8.80 -2.32
CA ILE A 106 3.57 8.46 -0.90
C ILE A 106 3.08 7.03 -0.74
N GLY A 107 2.10 6.60 -1.54
CA GLY A 107 1.56 5.24 -1.54
C GLY A 107 2.52 4.18 -2.11
N ALA A 108 3.43 4.58 -3.00
CA ALA A 108 4.45 3.68 -3.53
C ALA A 108 5.47 3.26 -2.46
N VAL A 109 5.70 4.07 -1.42
CA VAL A 109 6.59 3.71 -0.31
C VAL A 109 6.06 2.49 0.45
N PRO A 110 4.89 2.51 1.11
CA PRO A 110 4.38 1.32 1.79
C PRO A 110 4.12 0.14 0.85
N GLY A 111 3.77 0.39 -0.42
CA GLY A 111 3.57 -0.64 -1.42
C GLY A 111 4.87 -1.36 -1.83
N SER A 112 6.04 -0.76 -1.61
CA SER A 112 7.36 -1.37 -1.88
C SER A 112 7.95 -2.05 -0.65
N MET A 113 7.44 -1.77 0.55
CA MET A 113 7.92 -2.36 1.81
C MET A 113 7.90 -3.89 1.85
N PRO A 114 6.93 -4.62 1.25
CA PRO A 114 6.92 -6.07 1.32
C PRO A 114 8.21 -6.73 0.78
N LEU A 115 8.80 -6.19 -0.29
CA LEU A 115 10.07 -6.71 -0.83
C LEU A 115 11.23 -6.45 0.13
N LEU A 116 11.29 -5.27 0.73
CA LEU A 116 12.32 -4.92 1.70
C LEU A 116 12.16 -5.72 3.01
N ILE A 117 10.92 -5.95 3.45
CA ILE A 117 10.62 -6.81 4.61
C ILE A 117 11.07 -8.25 4.34
N GLY A 118 10.77 -8.79 3.15
CA GLY A 118 11.22 -10.13 2.77
C GLY A 118 12.75 -10.24 2.74
N TRP A 119 13.43 -9.24 2.20
CA TRP A 119 14.89 -9.16 2.19
C TRP A 119 15.47 -9.14 3.60
N THR A 120 14.99 -8.21 4.43
CA THR A 120 15.49 -8.08 5.81
C THR A 120 15.16 -9.29 6.68
N ALA A 121 14.04 -9.96 6.45
CA ALA A 121 13.70 -11.20 7.13
C ALA A 121 14.69 -12.33 6.81
N ALA A 122 15.24 -12.35 5.59
CA ALA A 122 16.22 -13.37 5.17
C ALA A 122 17.66 -13.01 5.55
N THR A 123 18.05 -11.72 5.48
CA THR A 123 19.44 -11.28 5.62
C THR A 123 19.76 -10.63 6.96
N GLY A 124 18.76 -10.15 7.69
CA GLY A 124 18.91 -9.39 8.91
C GLY A 124 19.30 -7.92 8.72
N THR A 125 19.49 -7.46 7.48
CA THR A 125 20.03 -6.12 7.18
C THR A 125 19.25 -5.40 6.08
N VAL A 126 19.33 -4.06 6.10
CA VAL A 126 18.95 -3.21 4.96
C VAL A 126 20.24 -2.87 4.21
N ASP A 127 20.43 -3.47 3.05
CA ASP A 127 21.59 -3.25 2.21
C ASP A 127 21.20 -2.89 0.76
N LEU A 128 22.19 -2.78 -0.12
CA LEU A 128 21.97 -2.37 -1.51
C LEU A 128 21.03 -3.33 -2.26
N GLY A 129 21.06 -4.63 -1.98
CA GLY A 129 20.20 -5.62 -2.61
C GLY A 129 18.73 -5.41 -2.24
N GLY A 130 18.45 -5.23 -0.94
CA GLY A 130 17.11 -4.92 -0.46
C GLY A 130 16.59 -3.58 -0.99
N LEU A 131 17.46 -2.57 -1.04
CA LEU A 131 17.11 -1.26 -1.61
C LEU A 131 16.85 -1.31 -3.11
N ALA A 132 17.58 -2.14 -3.86
CA ALA A 132 17.34 -2.35 -5.29
C ALA A 132 15.95 -2.97 -5.53
N LEU A 133 15.59 -4.02 -4.79
CA LEU A 133 14.26 -4.62 -4.86
C LEU A 133 13.15 -3.62 -4.50
N PHE A 134 13.36 -2.85 -3.44
CA PHE A 134 12.43 -1.77 -3.05
C PHE A 134 12.28 -0.75 -4.20
N ALA A 135 13.39 -0.32 -4.82
CA ALA A 135 13.38 0.66 -5.90
C ALA A 135 12.66 0.14 -7.15
N VAL A 136 12.90 -1.11 -7.55
CA VAL A 136 12.17 -1.75 -8.67
C VAL A 136 10.67 -1.68 -8.43
N GLN A 137 10.22 -2.10 -7.25
CA GLN A 137 8.79 -2.07 -6.91
C GLN A 137 8.25 -0.64 -6.83
N PHE A 138 9.01 0.29 -6.26
CA PHE A 138 8.64 1.69 -6.14
C PHE A 138 8.39 2.33 -7.50
N PHE A 139 9.35 2.22 -8.43
CA PHE A 139 9.21 2.81 -9.76
C PHE A 139 8.15 2.11 -10.61
N TRP A 140 7.97 0.79 -10.45
CA TRP A 140 6.91 0.05 -11.12
C TRP A 140 5.50 0.50 -10.71
N GLN A 141 5.30 0.80 -9.45
CA GLN A 141 3.98 1.17 -8.92
C GLN A 141 3.47 2.51 -9.47
N ILE A 142 4.34 3.47 -9.74
CA ILE A 142 3.92 4.82 -10.15
C ILE A 142 3.12 4.77 -11.46
N PRO A 143 3.63 4.23 -12.59
CA PRO A 143 2.84 4.10 -13.81
C PRO A 143 1.63 3.18 -13.63
N HIS A 144 1.75 2.14 -12.81
CA HIS A 144 0.63 1.24 -12.49
C HIS A 144 -0.52 1.98 -11.80
N PHE A 145 -0.26 2.75 -10.75
CA PHE A 145 -1.28 3.51 -10.04
C PHE A 145 -1.89 4.62 -10.91
N TRP A 146 -1.10 5.30 -11.74
CA TRP A 146 -1.65 6.28 -12.67
C TRP A 146 -2.52 5.64 -13.75
N SER A 147 -2.18 4.44 -14.21
CA SER A 147 -3.04 3.68 -15.11
C SER A 147 -4.38 3.32 -14.47
N ILE A 148 -4.37 2.87 -13.21
CA ILE A 148 -5.61 2.64 -12.43
C ILE A 148 -6.38 3.93 -12.23
N ALA A 149 -5.70 5.03 -11.87
CA ALA A 149 -6.33 6.33 -11.70
C ALA A 149 -6.95 6.85 -13.00
N TRP A 150 -6.34 6.54 -14.14
CA TRP A 150 -6.90 6.85 -15.45
C TRP A 150 -8.19 6.07 -15.73
N LEU A 151 -8.19 4.77 -15.48
CA LEU A 151 -9.36 3.92 -15.69
C LEU A 151 -10.52 4.30 -14.78
N LEU A 152 -10.23 4.54 -13.50
CA LEU A 152 -11.22 4.80 -12.45
C LEU A 152 -11.45 6.30 -12.16
N ASN A 153 -11.01 7.18 -13.05
CA ASN A 153 -11.00 8.63 -12.80
C ASN A 153 -12.37 9.21 -12.41
N ASP A 154 -13.43 8.75 -13.07
CA ASP A 154 -14.78 9.27 -12.82
C ASP A 154 -15.31 8.82 -11.44
N ASP A 155 -14.95 7.62 -11.03
CA ASP A 155 -15.29 7.09 -9.71
C ASP A 155 -14.49 7.79 -8.60
N TYR A 156 -13.19 8.03 -8.82
CA TYR A 156 -12.35 8.80 -7.91
C TYR A 156 -12.80 10.25 -7.73
N LYS A 157 -13.27 10.90 -8.79
CA LYS A 157 -13.82 12.25 -8.72
C LYS A 157 -15.06 12.36 -7.83
N LYS A 158 -15.93 11.34 -7.83
CA LYS A 158 -17.09 11.29 -6.91
C LYS A 158 -16.65 11.33 -5.43
N ALA A 159 -15.51 10.73 -5.12
CA ALA A 159 -14.92 10.71 -3.77
C ALA A 159 -14.05 11.94 -3.47
N GLY A 160 -13.88 12.86 -4.42
CA GLY A 160 -13.00 14.03 -4.31
C GLY A 160 -11.49 13.69 -4.41
N TYR A 161 -11.14 12.57 -5.05
CA TYR A 161 -9.75 12.19 -5.28
C TYR A 161 -9.26 12.67 -6.66
N TYR A 162 -8.09 13.31 -6.69
CA TYR A 162 -7.44 13.81 -7.90
C TYR A 162 -6.06 13.17 -8.03
N LEU A 163 -6.03 11.89 -8.39
CA LEU A 163 -4.79 11.08 -8.40
C LEU A 163 -3.98 11.19 -9.69
N LEU A 164 -4.58 11.69 -10.79
CA LEU A 164 -3.83 11.92 -12.02
C LEU A 164 -2.95 13.16 -11.91
N PRO A 165 -1.71 13.14 -12.44
CA PRO A 165 -0.78 14.24 -12.41
C PRO A 165 -1.16 15.32 -13.45
N SER A 166 -2.31 15.95 -13.25
CA SER A 166 -2.88 16.97 -14.14
C SER A 166 -3.74 17.94 -13.33
N VAL A 167 -4.03 19.11 -13.90
CA VAL A 167 -4.90 20.09 -13.26
C VAL A 167 -6.29 19.47 -13.05
N GLN A 168 -6.73 19.43 -11.78
CA GLN A 168 -8.02 18.86 -11.36
C GLN A 168 -8.24 17.39 -11.78
N GLY A 169 -7.16 16.61 -11.97
CA GLY A 169 -7.26 15.20 -12.36
C GLY A 169 -7.88 14.97 -13.75
N VAL A 170 -7.77 15.94 -14.66
CA VAL A 170 -8.32 15.80 -16.02
C VAL A 170 -7.44 14.84 -16.83
N LYS A 171 -8.07 13.87 -17.51
CA LYS A 171 -7.37 12.98 -18.44
C LYS A 171 -6.82 13.78 -19.62
N ASN A 172 -5.50 13.81 -19.77
CA ASN A 172 -4.83 14.45 -20.90
C ASN A 172 -3.54 13.71 -21.28
N ARG A 173 -3.07 13.95 -22.52
CA ARG A 173 -1.84 13.28 -23.03
C ARG A 173 -0.62 13.57 -22.17
N GLY A 174 -0.51 14.77 -21.57
CA GLY A 174 0.59 15.13 -20.68
C GLY A 174 0.65 14.24 -19.44
N ALA A 175 -0.49 13.92 -18.84
CA ALA A 175 -0.57 12.99 -17.70
C ALA A 175 -0.10 11.56 -18.10
N ALA A 176 -0.41 11.11 -19.32
CA ALA A 176 0.07 9.82 -19.81
C ALA A 176 1.59 9.82 -20.06
N PHE A 177 2.15 10.88 -20.63
CA PHE A 177 3.60 10.99 -20.87
C PHE A 177 4.45 11.06 -19.60
N GLN A 178 3.88 11.48 -18.48
CA GLN A 178 4.59 11.50 -17.20
C GLN A 178 4.97 10.11 -16.68
N ASN A 179 4.44 9.02 -17.26
CA ASN A 179 4.88 7.65 -16.95
C ASN A 179 6.28 7.33 -17.49
N ILE A 180 6.72 7.98 -18.57
CA ILE A 180 7.96 7.64 -19.29
C ILE A 180 9.20 7.69 -18.39
N PRO A 181 9.47 8.73 -17.61
CA PRO A 181 10.66 8.78 -16.74
C PRO A 181 10.75 7.59 -15.78
N TYR A 182 9.63 7.17 -15.20
CA TYR A 182 9.59 6.06 -14.24
C TYR A 182 9.82 4.71 -14.91
N LEU A 183 9.33 4.53 -16.14
CA LEU A 183 9.62 3.34 -16.94
C LEU A 183 11.11 3.27 -17.33
N ILE A 184 11.73 4.42 -17.65
CA ILE A 184 13.18 4.48 -17.91
C ILE A 184 13.96 4.14 -16.64
N CYS A 185 13.60 4.70 -15.48
CA CYS A 185 14.23 4.35 -14.20
C CYS A 185 14.08 2.85 -13.90
N LEU A 186 12.91 2.28 -14.16
CA LEU A 186 12.65 0.86 -13.93
C LEU A 186 13.58 -0.02 -14.80
N ILE A 187 13.73 0.31 -16.08
CA ILE A 187 14.63 -0.41 -17.00
C ILE A 187 16.10 -0.27 -16.57
N ALA A 188 16.49 0.89 -16.04
CA ALA A 188 17.89 1.12 -15.62
C ALA A 188 18.26 0.39 -14.32
N ILE A 189 17.27 0.01 -13.48
CA ILE A 189 17.49 -0.65 -12.18
C ILE A 189 17.32 -2.17 -12.30
N SER A 190 16.52 -2.66 -13.27
CA SER A 190 16.25 -4.09 -13.50
C SER A 190 17.37 -4.75 -14.29
#